data_b030e50d4603a1319f24f728b56f4caa
#
_entry.id   b030e50d4603a1319f24f728b56f4caa
#
_cell.length_a   1.000
_cell.length_b   1.000
_cell.length_c   1.000
_cell.angle_alpha   90.00
_cell.angle_beta   90.00
_cell.angle_gamma   90.00
#
_symmetry.space_group_name_H-M   'P 1'
#
loop_
_entity.id
_entity.type
_entity.pdbx_description
1 polymer ?
#
loop_
_entity_poly.entity_id
_entity_poly.type
_entity_poly.pdbx_seq_one_letter_code
_entity_poly.pdbx_strand_id
1 'polypeptide(L)'
;MDVIEFDLFYDYLCPFVYRAAEMIDSVREKGDRKVDVRWRYFSLSQVNSREDSWTVWDAPADELVKGRLAFAAAEAARRQARFDELHMSLLRARHRDRLNIDDPKVVEKVAADSGLDMGRFRADLQAPDILQALARDHEEGRTRHGVFGTPTFVFTDDAAAYVRLAQQPLDGDAARVLDEIMAIAAGEPAILEIKRPVRPSS
;
A
#
# COMPACT_ATOMS: atom_id res chain seq x y z
N MET A 1 12.71 -22.62 -7.08
CA MET A 1 12.78 -21.13 -7.13
C MET A 1 12.43 -20.65 -5.74
N ASP A 2 13.31 -19.87 -5.14
CA ASP A 2 13.05 -19.31 -3.84
C ASP A 2 11.92 -18.28 -3.95
N VAL A 3 11.03 -18.26 -2.96
CA VAL A 3 9.94 -17.27 -2.88
C VAL A 3 10.52 -16.04 -2.21
N ILE A 4 10.34 -14.87 -2.80
CA ILE A 4 10.66 -13.59 -2.16
C ILE A 4 9.46 -13.19 -1.33
N GLU A 5 9.63 -13.16 0.00
CA GLU A 5 8.57 -12.79 0.95
C GLU A 5 8.92 -11.49 1.64
N PHE A 6 7.97 -10.56 1.71
CA PHE A 6 8.12 -9.31 2.43
C PHE A 6 6.78 -8.67 2.78
N ASP A 7 6.80 -7.83 3.82
CA ASP A 7 5.72 -6.91 4.11
C ASP A 7 5.91 -5.63 3.29
N LEU A 8 4.82 -5.07 2.78
CA LEU A 8 4.85 -3.76 2.13
C LEU A 8 3.82 -2.84 2.78
N PHE A 9 4.32 -1.84 3.51
CA PHE A 9 3.49 -0.80 4.10
C PHE A 9 3.07 0.21 3.04
N TYR A 10 1.76 0.45 2.94
CA TYR A 10 1.20 1.21 1.84
C TYR A 10 0.07 2.17 2.24
N ASP A 11 -0.13 3.19 1.41
CA ASP A 11 -1.31 4.07 1.42
C ASP A 11 -1.81 4.25 -0.01
N TYR A 12 -3.11 4.18 -0.20
CA TYR A 12 -3.75 4.40 -1.51
C TYR A 12 -3.54 5.79 -2.08
N LEU A 13 -3.24 6.79 -1.24
CA LEU A 13 -2.95 8.15 -1.67
C LEU A 13 -1.53 8.31 -2.26
N CYS A 14 -0.66 7.34 -2.02
CA CYS A 14 0.74 7.42 -2.41
C CYS A 14 1.00 6.95 -3.85
N PRO A 15 1.45 7.83 -4.76
CA PRO A 15 1.73 7.44 -6.14
C PRO A 15 2.94 6.49 -6.27
N PHE A 16 3.83 6.49 -5.29
CA PHE A 16 4.98 5.59 -5.27
C PHE A 16 4.57 4.15 -4.91
N VAL A 17 3.50 3.99 -4.11
CA VAL A 17 2.89 2.67 -3.84
C VAL A 17 2.31 2.08 -5.12
N TYR A 18 1.59 2.88 -5.91
CA TYR A 18 1.04 2.43 -7.19
C TYR A 18 2.15 1.89 -8.11
N ARG A 19 3.27 2.59 -8.21
CA ARG A 19 4.41 2.14 -9.02
C ARG A 19 5.07 0.88 -8.47
N ALA A 20 5.20 0.76 -7.16
CA ALA A 20 5.72 -0.46 -6.54
C ALA A 20 4.79 -1.66 -6.78
N ALA A 21 3.47 -1.46 -6.66
CA ALA A 21 2.47 -2.49 -6.92
C ALA A 21 2.50 -2.96 -8.38
N GLU A 22 2.55 -2.04 -9.35
CA GLU A 22 2.69 -2.41 -10.77
C GLU A 22 4.01 -3.14 -11.08
N MET A 23 5.11 -2.74 -10.43
CA MET A 23 6.38 -3.47 -10.55
C MET A 23 6.24 -4.91 -10.05
N ILE A 24 5.63 -5.09 -8.89
CA ILE A 24 5.40 -6.42 -8.28
C ILE A 24 4.49 -7.28 -9.18
N ASP A 25 3.39 -6.71 -9.67
CA ASP A 25 2.49 -7.39 -10.62
C ASP A 25 3.26 -7.83 -11.88
N SER A 26 4.10 -6.97 -12.44
CA SER A 26 4.91 -7.31 -13.61
C SER A 26 5.86 -8.48 -13.34
N VAL A 27 6.46 -8.58 -12.14
CA VAL A 27 7.30 -9.71 -11.75
C VAL A 27 6.48 -10.99 -11.66
N ARG A 28 5.30 -10.93 -11.06
CA ARG A 28 4.39 -12.09 -10.93
C ARG A 28 3.89 -12.58 -12.28
N GLU A 29 3.48 -11.68 -13.16
CA GLU A 29 2.96 -12.02 -14.50
C GLU A 29 4.01 -12.69 -15.39
N LYS A 30 5.25 -12.25 -15.32
CA LYS A 30 6.34 -12.85 -16.10
C LYS A 30 6.79 -14.21 -15.57
N GLY A 31 6.47 -14.52 -14.32
CA GLY A 31 6.82 -15.78 -13.70
C GLY A 31 8.32 -15.98 -13.43
N ASP A 32 9.14 -14.92 -13.58
CA ASP A 32 10.60 -14.98 -13.37
C ASP A 32 10.96 -15.21 -11.90
N ARG A 33 10.09 -14.78 -10.99
CA ARG A 33 10.21 -14.93 -9.54
C ARG A 33 8.85 -15.21 -8.92
N LYS A 34 8.82 -16.02 -7.88
CA LYS A 34 7.66 -16.10 -6.98
C LYS A 34 7.78 -14.99 -5.94
N VAL A 35 6.78 -14.13 -5.86
CA VAL A 35 6.76 -13.01 -4.92
C VAL A 35 5.49 -13.11 -4.09
N ASP A 36 5.68 -13.23 -2.78
CA ASP A 36 4.61 -13.19 -1.78
C ASP A 36 4.70 -11.88 -1.01
N VAL A 37 3.68 -11.04 -1.13
CA VAL A 37 3.62 -9.72 -0.51
C VAL A 37 2.51 -9.70 0.50
N ARG A 38 2.86 -9.46 1.75
CA ARG A 38 1.88 -9.12 2.78
C ARG A 38 1.68 -7.61 2.82
N TRP A 39 0.60 -7.15 2.20
CA TRP A 39 0.22 -5.74 2.19
C TRP A 39 -0.23 -5.28 3.57
N ARG A 40 0.48 -4.29 4.14
CA ARG A 40 0.27 -3.73 5.47
C ARG A 40 -0.21 -2.29 5.36
N TYR A 41 -1.27 -1.95 6.06
CA TYR A 41 -1.85 -0.61 6.05
C TYR A 41 -0.95 0.41 6.75
N PHE A 42 -0.77 1.58 6.14
CA PHE A 42 -0.05 2.69 6.75
C PHE A 42 -0.63 4.02 6.28
N SER A 43 -1.34 4.74 7.13
CA SER A 43 -2.04 5.97 6.75
C SER A 43 -1.12 7.19 6.72
N LEU A 44 -0.98 7.80 5.56
CA LEU A 44 -0.30 9.10 5.42
C LEU A 44 -1.14 10.25 6.02
N SER A 45 -2.47 10.12 6.05
CA SER A 45 -3.33 11.09 6.74
C SER A 45 -3.05 11.10 8.24
N GLN A 46 -2.78 9.92 8.85
CA GLN A 46 -2.36 9.82 10.25
C GLN A 46 -0.99 10.47 10.49
N VAL A 47 0.00 10.15 9.64
CA VAL A 47 1.37 10.70 9.77
C VAL A 47 1.39 12.22 9.65
N ASN A 48 0.53 12.79 8.82
CA ASN A 48 0.45 14.23 8.56
C ASN A 48 -0.51 14.97 9.50
N SER A 49 -1.18 14.27 10.43
CA SER A 49 -2.00 14.92 11.46
C SER A 49 -1.11 15.74 12.40
N ARG A 50 -1.64 16.88 12.83
CA ARG A 50 -1.01 17.74 13.86
C ARG A 50 -1.62 17.56 15.24
N GLU A 51 -2.65 16.72 15.34
CA GLU A 51 -3.39 16.48 16.56
C GLU A 51 -2.97 15.13 17.15
N ASP A 52 -2.30 15.14 18.28
CA ASP A 52 -1.74 13.93 18.92
C ASP A 52 -2.82 12.93 19.38
N SER A 53 -4.03 13.40 19.70
CA SER A 53 -5.14 12.56 20.16
C SER A 53 -6.08 12.09 19.04
N TRP A 54 -5.90 12.59 17.82
CA TRP A 54 -6.75 12.24 16.68
C TRP A 54 -6.19 11.03 15.94
N THR A 55 -7.05 10.10 15.57
CA THR A 55 -6.67 8.96 14.72
C THR A 55 -7.63 8.77 13.55
N VAL A 56 -7.09 8.31 12.43
CA VAL A 56 -7.89 8.00 11.23
C VAL A 56 -8.95 6.95 11.52
N TRP A 57 -8.64 5.97 12.37
CA TRP A 57 -9.51 4.82 12.67
C TRP A 57 -10.61 5.14 13.69
N ASP A 58 -10.39 6.13 14.58
CA ASP A 58 -11.38 6.55 15.59
C ASP A 58 -12.11 7.85 15.21
N ALA A 59 -11.71 8.51 14.10
CA ALA A 59 -12.36 9.71 13.62
C ALA A 59 -13.87 9.46 13.36
N PRO A 60 -14.75 10.42 13.65
CA PRO A 60 -16.18 10.30 13.42
C PRO A 60 -16.53 9.81 12.01
N ALA A 61 -17.61 9.05 11.87
CA ALA A 61 -17.98 8.44 10.58
C ALA A 61 -18.33 9.49 9.50
N ASP A 62 -18.81 10.66 9.92
CA ASP A 62 -19.16 11.81 9.07
C ASP A 62 -17.96 12.73 8.77
N GLU A 63 -16.82 12.51 9.42
CA GLU A 63 -15.59 13.24 9.13
C GLU A 63 -14.95 12.74 7.84
N LEU A 64 -14.68 13.67 6.92
CA LEU A 64 -13.99 13.37 5.66
C LEU A 64 -12.48 13.21 5.89
N VAL A 65 -12.04 11.96 6.05
CA VAL A 65 -10.62 11.62 6.18
C VAL A 65 -10.13 11.02 4.86
N LYS A 66 -9.15 11.66 4.23
CA LYS A 66 -8.62 11.20 2.94
C LYS A 66 -8.02 9.79 3.04
N GLY A 67 -8.41 8.92 2.10
CA GLY A 67 -7.94 7.54 2.00
C GLY A 67 -8.62 6.56 2.96
N ARG A 68 -9.36 7.02 3.99
CA ARG A 68 -10.02 6.18 4.99
C ARG A 68 -10.99 5.19 4.36
N LEU A 69 -11.81 5.64 3.42
CA LEU A 69 -12.79 4.79 2.74
C LEU A 69 -12.10 3.69 1.92
N ALA A 70 -10.99 4.00 1.26
CA ALA A 70 -10.23 3.03 0.50
C ALA A 70 -9.63 1.93 1.40
N PHE A 71 -9.14 2.27 2.61
CA PHE A 71 -8.68 1.27 3.59
C PHE A 71 -9.83 0.38 4.09
N ALA A 72 -10.98 0.98 4.40
CA ALA A 72 -12.16 0.21 4.80
C ALA A 72 -12.62 -0.74 3.68
N ALA A 73 -12.63 -0.28 2.43
CA ALA A 73 -12.96 -1.09 1.27
C ALA A 73 -11.97 -2.25 1.08
N ALA A 74 -10.68 -2.01 1.27
CA ALA A 74 -9.66 -3.04 1.18
C ALA A 74 -9.85 -4.12 2.26
N GLU A 75 -10.19 -3.73 3.48
CA GLU A 75 -10.46 -4.68 4.56
C GLU A 75 -11.75 -5.48 4.29
N ALA A 76 -12.81 -4.83 3.77
CA ALA A 76 -14.01 -5.53 3.33
C ALA A 76 -13.71 -6.56 2.21
N ALA A 77 -12.79 -6.24 1.31
CA ALA A 77 -12.33 -7.17 0.28
C ALA A 77 -11.51 -8.34 0.87
N ARG A 78 -10.67 -8.10 1.89
CA ARG A 78 -9.96 -9.19 2.61
C ARG A 78 -10.94 -10.18 3.23
N ARG A 79 -12.02 -9.70 3.83
CA ARG A 79 -13.09 -10.52 4.42
C ARG A 79 -13.80 -11.40 3.38
N GLN A 80 -13.69 -11.06 2.10
CA GLN A 80 -14.25 -11.81 0.96
C GLN A 80 -13.19 -12.57 0.15
N ALA A 81 -11.91 -12.58 0.56
CA ALA A 81 -10.78 -13.14 -0.17
C ALA A 81 -10.64 -12.54 -1.61
N ARG A 82 -10.91 -11.23 -1.73
CA ARG A 82 -10.84 -10.45 -2.96
C ARG A 82 -9.93 -9.21 -2.84
N PHE A 83 -8.99 -9.29 -1.90
CA PHE A 83 -8.10 -8.15 -1.63
C PHE A 83 -7.25 -7.77 -2.84
N ASP A 84 -6.60 -8.74 -3.49
CA ASP A 84 -5.65 -8.45 -4.56
C ASP A 84 -6.34 -7.77 -5.76
N GLU A 85 -7.52 -8.23 -6.13
CA GLU A 85 -8.31 -7.65 -7.23
C GLU A 85 -8.76 -6.22 -6.90
N LEU A 86 -9.27 -5.98 -5.70
CA LEU A 86 -9.69 -4.66 -5.27
C LEU A 86 -8.49 -3.72 -5.09
N HIS A 87 -7.41 -4.20 -4.49
CA HIS A 87 -6.22 -3.42 -4.18
C HIS A 87 -5.65 -2.75 -5.43
N MET A 88 -5.36 -3.53 -6.46
CA MET A 88 -4.84 -3.00 -7.73
C MET A 88 -5.86 -2.11 -8.43
N SER A 89 -7.15 -2.46 -8.38
CA SER A 89 -8.22 -1.65 -8.99
C SER A 89 -8.34 -0.28 -8.33
N LEU A 90 -8.25 -0.19 -7.00
CA LEU A 90 -8.25 1.10 -6.26
C LEU A 90 -7.02 1.94 -6.58
N LEU A 91 -5.83 1.33 -6.64
CA LEU A 91 -4.60 2.03 -7.01
C LEU A 91 -4.69 2.58 -8.44
N ARG A 92 -5.19 1.79 -9.40
CA ARG A 92 -5.41 2.23 -10.79
C ARG A 92 -6.45 3.33 -10.86
N ALA A 93 -7.60 3.19 -10.19
CA ALA A 93 -8.63 4.20 -10.12
C ALA A 93 -8.05 5.56 -9.65
N ARG A 94 -7.26 5.55 -8.58
CA ARG A 94 -6.66 6.76 -8.01
C ARG A 94 -5.58 7.37 -8.89
N HIS A 95 -4.60 6.57 -9.34
CA HIS A 95 -3.36 7.11 -9.90
C HIS A 95 -3.33 7.14 -11.43
N ARG A 96 -3.95 6.15 -12.09
CA ARG A 96 -4.07 6.11 -13.56
C ARG A 96 -5.28 6.90 -14.02
N ASP A 97 -6.46 6.60 -13.44
CA ASP A 97 -7.75 7.12 -13.92
C ASP A 97 -8.14 8.44 -13.22
N ARG A 98 -7.38 8.84 -12.19
CA ARG A 98 -7.53 10.08 -11.41
C ARG A 98 -8.91 10.23 -10.76
N LEU A 99 -9.53 9.12 -10.39
CA LEU A 99 -10.81 9.10 -9.71
C LEU A 99 -10.63 9.44 -8.21
N ASN A 100 -11.69 9.97 -7.61
CA ASN A 100 -11.70 10.25 -6.17
C ASN A 100 -12.10 8.99 -5.39
N ILE A 101 -11.14 8.33 -4.76
CA ILE A 101 -11.36 7.13 -3.92
C ILE A 101 -11.94 7.45 -2.53
N ASP A 102 -12.22 8.71 -2.23
CA ASP A 102 -13.00 9.12 -1.06
C ASP A 102 -14.50 9.28 -1.42
N ASP A 103 -14.86 9.16 -2.71
CA ASP A 103 -16.26 9.13 -3.17
C ASP A 103 -16.81 7.69 -3.05
N PRO A 104 -17.86 7.47 -2.23
CA PRO A 104 -18.48 6.16 -2.07
C PRO A 104 -18.95 5.53 -3.39
N LYS A 105 -19.42 6.32 -4.35
CA LYS A 105 -19.85 5.82 -5.65
C LYS A 105 -18.70 5.24 -6.47
N VAL A 106 -17.55 5.88 -6.41
CA VAL A 106 -16.35 5.39 -7.08
C VAL A 106 -15.89 4.08 -6.43
N VAL A 107 -15.79 4.06 -5.10
CA VAL A 107 -15.35 2.86 -4.36
C VAL A 107 -16.31 1.69 -4.54
N GLU A 108 -17.64 1.92 -4.49
CA GLU A 108 -18.63 0.87 -4.74
C GLU A 108 -18.53 0.32 -6.18
N LYS A 109 -18.32 1.20 -7.16
CA LYS A 109 -18.14 0.74 -8.55
C LYS A 109 -16.88 -0.13 -8.68
N VAL A 110 -15.76 0.31 -8.10
CA VAL A 110 -14.49 -0.46 -8.13
C VAL A 110 -14.68 -1.80 -7.43
N ALA A 111 -15.38 -1.84 -6.28
CA ALA A 111 -15.66 -3.07 -5.56
C ALA A 111 -16.52 -4.05 -6.37
N ALA A 112 -17.58 -3.55 -7.03
CA ALA A 112 -18.43 -4.37 -7.89
C ALA A 112 -17.66 -4.92 -9.09
N ASP A 113 -16.86 -4.09 -9.76
CA ASP A 113 -16.03 -4.48 -10.90
C ASP A 113 -14.94 -5.49 -10.50
N SER A 114 -14.51 -5.49 -9.23
CA SER A 114 -13.57 -6.45 -8.65
C SER A 114 -14.22 -7.76 -8.18
N GLY A 115 -15.55 -7.93 -8.40
CA GLY A 115 -16.28 -9.16 -8.13
C GLY A 115 -16.63 -9.40 -6.67
N LEU A 116 -16.73 -8.34 -5.85
CA LEU A 116 -17.20 -8.44 -4.47
C LEU A 116 -18.72 -8.64 -4.41
N ASP A 117 -19.18 -9.40 -3.40
CA ASP A 117 -20.58 -9.36 -2.98
C ASP A 117 -20.89 -8.00 -2.38
N MET A 118 -21.69 -7.20 -3.08
CA MET A 118 -21.99 -5.82 -2.69
C MET A 118 -22.88 -5.72 -1.45
N GLY A 119 -23.67 -6.74 -1.13
CA GLY A 119 -24.44 -6.80 0.12
C GLY A 119 -23.51 -6.92 1.33
N ARG A 120 -22.60 -7.88 1.29
CA ARG A 120 -21.56 -8.05 2.31
C ARG A 120 -20.62 -6.85 2.39
N PHE A 121 -20.19 -6.32 1.23
CA PHE A 121 -19.31 -5.17 1.17
C PHE A 121 -19.88 -3.96 1.93
N ARG A 122 -21.14 -3.60 1.68
CA ARG A 122 -21.80 -2.49 2.37
C ARG A 122 -21.98 -2.76 3.87
N ALA A 123 -22.29 -4.00 4.25
CA ALA A 123 -22.38 -4.38 5.66
C ALA A 123 -21.03 -4.29 6.36
N ASP A 124 -19.96 -4.77 5.72
CA ASP A 124 -18.60 -4.71 6.25
C ASP A 124 -18.11 -3.25 6.41
N LEU A 125 -18.43 -2.36 5.47
CA LEU A 125 -18.08 -0.94 5.59
C LEU A 125 -18.71 -0.24 6.82
N GLN A 126 -19.82 -0.78 7.33
CA GLN A 126 -20.49 -0.26 8.54
C GLN A 126 -20.03 -0.99 9.81
N ALA A 127 -19.18 -2.00 9.69
CA ALA A 127 -18.71 -2.74 10.85
C ALA A 127 -17.79 -1.87 11.72
N PRO A 128 -18.00 -1.83 13.06
CA PRO A 128 -17.23 -0.95 13.96
C PRO A 128 -15.74 -1.30 14.01
N ASP A 129 -15.37 -2.50 13.57
CA ASP A 129 -13.99 -3.01 13.57
C ASP A 129 -13.29 -2.91 12.21
N ILE A 130 -13.94 -2.31 11.20
CA ILE A 130 -13.42 -2.31 9.82
C ILE A 130 -12.03 -1.64 9.68
N LEU A 131 -11.72 -0.67 10.52
CA LEU A 131 -10.45 0.03 10.52
C LEU A 131 -9.45 -0.47 11.58
N GLN A 132 -9.79 -1.52 12.33
CA GLN A 132 -8.91 -2.08 13.36
C GLN A 132 -7.62 -2.68 12.76
N ALA A 133 -7.68 -3.24 11.55
CA ALA A 133 -6.50 -3.71 10.84
C ALA A 133 -5.58 -2.56 10.46
N LEU A 134 -6.14 -1.42 10.03
CA LEU A 134 -5.38 -0.20 9.76
C LEU A 134 -4.64 0.29 11.02
N ALA A 135 -5.35 0.36 12.15
CA ALA A 135 -4.77 0.78 13.43
C ALA A 135 -3.56 -0.10 13.82
N ARG A 136 -3.76 -1.43 13.81
CA ARG A 136 -2.71 -2.39 14.17
C ARG A 136 -1.50 -2.30 13.25
N ASP A 137 -1.71 -2.33 11.94
CA ASP A 137 -0.63 -2.31 10.97
C ASP A 137 0.15 -0.99 11.03
N HIS A 138 -0.56 0.13 11.16
CA HIS A 138 0.06 1.45 11.27
C HIS A 138 0.96 1.56 12.51
N GLU A 139 0.45 1.18 13.68
CA GLU A 139 1.20 1.23 14.93
C GLU A 139 2.37 0.24 14.95
N GLU A 140 2.18 -0.98 14.44
CA GLU A 140 3.28 -1.94 14.31
C GLU A 140 4.37 -1.42 13.36
N GLY A 141 3.96 -0.86 12.22
CA GLY A 141 4.90 -0.25 11.27
C GLY A 141 5.75 0.83 11.92
N ARG A 142 5.12 1.74 12.67
CA ARG A 142 5.84 2.83 13.36
C ARG A 142 6.76 2.33 14.46
N THR A 143 6.23 1.48 15.34
CA THR A 143 6.91 1.14 16.60
C THR A 143 7.95 0.02 16.44
N ARG A 144 7.68 -0.96 15.57
CA ARG A 144 8.57 -2.09 15.37
C ARG A 144 9.56 -1.87 14.21
N HIS A 145 9.08 -1.34 13.08
CA HIS A 145 9.87 -1.26 11.86
C HIS A 145 10.34 0.17 11.51
N GLY A 146 9.98 1.17 12.32
CA GLY A 146 10.37 2.57 12.08
C GLY A 146 9.78 3.16 10.80
N VAL A 147 8.64 2.64 10.32
CA VAL A 147 7.97 3.15 9.12
C VAL A 147 7.53 4.58 9.33
N PHE A 148 7.94 5.46 8.43
CA PHE A 148 7.59 6.89 8.43
C PHE A 148 6.91 7.35 7.15
N GLY A 149 6.81 6.48 6.14
CA GLY A 149 6.23 6.80 4.84
C GLY A 149 5.99 5.54 4.00
N THR A 150 5.44 5.71 2.80
CA THR A 150 5.08 4.62 1.91
C THR A 150 5.63 4.81 0.49
N PRO A 151 5.97 3.72 -0.23
CA PRO A 151 6.02 2.35 0.23
C PRO A 151 7.26 2.07 1.09
N THR A 152 7.11 1.29 2.16
CA THR A 152 8.22 0.73 2.94
C THR A 152 8.15 -0.79 2.85
N PHE A 153 9.22 -1.39 2.39
CA PHE A 153 9.42 -2.84 2.32
C PHE A 153 10.04 -3.29 3.65
N VAL A 154 9.55 -4.39 4.21
CA VAL A 154 10.14 -5.04 5.38
C VAL A 154 10.35 -6.51 5.04
N PHE A 155 11.62 -6.92 4.99
CA PHE A 155 12.03 -8.27 4.64
C PHE A 155 12.04 -9.20 5.87
N THR A 156 12.22 -10.49 5.66
CA THR A 156 12.09 -11.54 6.69
C THR A 156 13.07 -11.40 7.84
N ASP A 157 14.17 -10.66 7.67
CA ASP A 157 15.16 -10.33 8.69
C ASP A 157 14.89 -9.02 9.45
N ASP A 158 13.66 -8.47 9.34
CA ASP A 158 13.24 -7.16 9.84
C ASP A 158 13.96 -5.97 9.18
N ALA A 159 14.76 -6.20 8.13
CA ALA A 159 15.38 -5.12 7.37
C ALA A 159 14.31 -4.30 6.62
N ALA A 160 14.24 -3.01 6.90
CA ALA A 160 13.24 -2.12 6.35
C ALA A 160 13.85 -1.11 5.38
N ALA A 161 13.21 -0.89 4.23
CA ALA A 161 13.62 0.12 3.26
C ALA A 161 12.44 0.93 2.73
N TYR A 162 12.52 2.25 2.88
CA TYR A 162 11.62 3.19 2.23
C TYR A 162 12.08 3.47 0.81
N VAL A 163 11.32 3.05 -0.21
CA VAL A 163 11.72 3.12 -1.62
C VAL A 163 10.70 3.84 -2.47
N ARG A 164 11.12 4.89 -3.16
CA ARG A 164 10.28 5.61 -4.12
C ARG A 164 10.76 5.39 -5.54
N LEU A 165 9.95 4.75 -6.36
CA LEU A 165 10.20 4.64 -7.78
C LEU A 165 9.70 5.91 -8.50
N ALA A 166 10.58 6.62 -9.18
CA ALA A 166 10.22 7.81 -9.94
C ALA A 166 9.35 7.49 -11.17
N GLN A 167 9.52 6.28 -11.72
CA GLN A 167 8.77 5.74 -12.84
C GLN A 167 8.75 4.21 -12.74
N GLN A 168 7.94 3.56 -13.55
CA GLN A 168 8.00 2.10 -13.70
C GLN A 168 9.36 1.68 -14.25
N PRO A 169 9.92 0.55 -13.76
CA PRO A 169 11.05 -0.08 -14.43
C PRO A 169 10.71 -0.39 -15.90
N LEU A 170 11.71 -0.34 -16.77
CA LEU A 170 11.52 -0.72 -18.16
C LEU A 170 11.07 -2.19 -18.25
N ASP A 171 10.39 -2.53 -19.35
CA ASP A 171 9.94 -3.89 -19.60
C ASP A 171 11.09 -4.89 -19.49
N GLY A 172 10.93 -5.89 -18.61
CA GLY A 172 11.95 -6.89 -18.31
C GLY A 172 12.84 -6.57 -17.10
N ASP A 173 12.88 -5.34 -16.61
CA ASP A 173 13.75 -4.93 -15.50
C ASP A 173 13.10 -5.05 -14.11
N ALA A 174 11.80 -5.31 -14.02
CA ALA A 174 11.08 -5.29 -12.75
C ALA A 174 11.66 -6.27 -11.72
N ALA A 175 11.96 -7.50 -12.12
CA ALA A 175 12.55 -8.52 -11.24
C ALA A 175 13.95 -8.10 -10.77
N ARG A 176 14.78 -7.59 -11.68
CA ARG A 176 16.12 -7.08 -11.34
C ARG A 176 16.06 -5.92 -10.36
N VAL A 177 15.14 -4.96 -10.57
CA VAL A 177 14.98 -3.82 -9.65
C VAL A 177 14.52 -4.29 -8.26
N LEU A 178 13.62 -5.27 -8.18
CA LEU A 178 13.20 -5.84 -6.90
C LEU A 178 14.36 -6.55 -6.20
N ASP A 179 15.16 -7.36 -6.94
CA ASP A 179 16.34 -8.03 -6.41
C ASP A 179 17.37 -7.01 -5.87
N GLU A 180 17.57 -5.88 -6.56
CA GLU A 180 18.47 -4.79 -6.11
C GLU A 180 17.96 -4.09 -4.85
N ILE A 181 16.66 -3.84 -4.75
CA ILE A 181 16.04 -3.28 -3.54
C ILE A 181 16.30 -4.21 -2.35
N MET A 182 16.03 -5.50 -2.53
CA MET A 182 16.25 -6.52 -1.50
C MET A 182 17.73 -6.64 -1.12
N ALA A 183 18.62 -6.70 -2.10
CA ALA A 183 20.07 -6.81 -1.85
C ALA A 183 20.62 -5.64 -1.04
N ILE A 184 20.14 -4.42 -1.29
CA ILE A 184 20.55 -3.25 -0.52
C ILE A 184 19.89 -3.25 0.86
N ALA A 185 18.60 -3.48 0.93
CA ALA A 185 17.84 -3.36 2.18
C ALA A 185 18.21 -4.44 3.21
N ALA A 186 18.32 -5.69 2.77
CA ALA A 186 18.61 -6.83 3.65
C ALA A 186 20.09 -7.21 3.66
N GLY A 187 20.81 -6.99 2.54
CA GLY A 187 22.21 -7.43 2.40
C GLY A 187 23.28 -6.43 2.86
N GLU A 188 22.95 -5.12 2.91
CA GLU A 188 23.94 -4.07 3.15
C GLU A 188 23.57 -3.14 4.35
N PRO A 189 23.60 -3.63 5.59
CA PRO A 189 23.15 -2.87 6.75
C PRO A 189 23.96 -1.59 7.02
N ALA A 190 25.13 -1.43 6.42
CA ALA A 190 25.93 -0.21 6.52
C ALA A 190 25.34 0.97 5.70
N ILE A 191 24.42 0.70 4.76
CA ILE A 191 23.80 1.74 3.95
C ILE A 191 22.52 2.21 4.62
N LEU A 192 22.55 3.39 5.25
CA LEU A 192 21.38 3.97 5.90
C LEU A 192 20.47 4.73 4.94
N GLU A 193 21.03 5.36 3.90
CA GLU A 193 20.25 6.15 2.93
C GLU A 193 20.92 6.18 1.57
N ILE A 194 20.11 6.02 0.51
CA ILE A 194 20.47 6.34 -0.88
C ILE A 194 19.48 7.34 -1.41
N LYS A 195 19.92 8.55 -1.75
CA LYS A 195 19.08 9.60 -2.28
C LYS A 195 19.62 10.13 -3.63
N ARG A 196 18.76 10.11 -4.65
CA ARG A 196 19.10 10.73 -5.94
C ARG A 196 18.86 12.23 -5.87
N PRO A 197 19.88 13.08 -6.09
CA PRO A 197 19.66 14.52 -6.14
C PRO A 197 18.80 14.90 -7.34
N VAL A 198 17.87 15.81 -7.10
CA VAL A 198 17.04 16.41 -8.17
C VAL A 198 17.72 17.70 -8.63
N ARG A 199 17.96 17.84 -9.94
CA ARG A 199 18.46 19.11 -10.49
C ARG A 199 17.39 20.18 -10.32
N PRO A 200 17.75 21.40 -9.90
CA PRO A 200 16.82 22.52 -9.92
C PRO A 200 16.24 22.69 -11.34
N SER A 201 14.94 22.94 -11.43
CA SER A 201 14.32 23.34 -12.69
C SER A 201 14.94 24.67 -13.12
N SER A 202 15.52 24.72 -14.29
CA SER A 202 15.99 25.96 -14.93
C SER A 202 14.81 26.84 -15.33
#